data_8f59e31bbb56fe5ebc9c64764beee7a1
#
_entry.id   8f59e31bbb56fe5ebc9c64764beee7a1
#
_cell.length_a   1.000
_cell.length_b   1.000
_cell.length_c   1.000
_cell.angle_alpha   90.00
_cell.angle_beta   90.00
_cell.angle_gamma   90.00
#
_symmetry.space_group_name_H-M   'P 1'
#
loop_
_entity.id
_entity.type
_entity.pdbx_description
1 polymer ?
#
loop_
_entity_poly.entity_id
_entity_poly.type
_entity_poly.pdbx_seq_one_letter_code
_entity_poly.pdbx_strand_id
1 'polypeptide(L)'
;MILSIGEILADMIGEKIDGVTTFKAFCGGAPFNLAVNAKQSGAKVGFVGRVGNDVIGRFVTAEAQKANLDYLDIQTDDERNTTIAFVTLTDVERDFAFNRHDTADFNIDLDEIDFGKYKDLNILHLGSLMLSEETGRKFAKKVAKKAKDLGVKLSFDMNFRKDIYRDFEDAKKAYAPFVECADIIKFSEDELADYTGIQDMDKAAESLYVKDRLLLVTLGKDGSAYYYNGIKGVVPSISGCKCVDTTGAGDAFFGAFLAAIEGKEMTKENLDNAAMKGNIKGAKATEFYGAIQL
;
A
#
# COMPACT_ATOMS: atom_id res chain seq x y z
N MET A 1 -5.55 -15.59 -5.44
CA MET A 1 -4.19 -15.17 -4.99
C MET A 1 -3.98 -13.68 -5.25
N ILE A 2 -3.27 -13.00 -4.34
CA ILE A 2 -2.87 -11.59 -4.47
C ILE A 2 -1.35 -11.53 -4.70
N LEU A 3 -0.89 -10.77 -5.68
CA LEU A 3 0.52 -10.44 -5.88
C LEU A 3 0.69 -8.94 -5.64
N SER A 4 1.50 -8.56 -4.66
CA SER A 4 1.85 -7.17 -4.40
C SER A 4 3.25 -6.87 -4.96
N ILE A 5 3.38 -5.76 -5.69
CA ILE A 5 4.64 -5.34 -6.32
C ILE A 5 4.93 -3.89 -5.91
N GLY A 6 6.12 -3.64 -5.40
CA GLY A 6 6.56 -2.30 -5.05
C GLY A 6 7.69 -2.26 -4.03
N GLU A 7 7.78 -1.15 -3.32
CA GLU A 7 8.84 -0.90 -2.37
C GLU A 7 8.76 -1.82 -1.15
N ILE A 8 9.95 -2.23 -0.71
CA ILE A 8 10.26 -2.72 0.62
C ILE A 8 11.44 -1.91 1.12
N LEU A 9 11.37 -1.41 2.34
CA LEU A 9 12.31 -0.42 2.87
C LEU A 9 12.51 -0.57 4.39
N ALA A 10 13.48 0.16 4.94
CA ALA A 10 13.64 0.26 6.38
C ALA A 10 12.99 1.55 6.91
N ASP A 11 12.05 1.41 7.83
CA ASP A 11 11.51 2.51 8.63
C ASP A 11 12.38 2.67 9.88
N MET A 12 13.09 3.81 9.97
CA MET A 12 13.94 4.18 11.10
C MET A 12 13.16 5.08 12.04
N ILE A 13 12.55 4.51 13.08
CA ILE A 13 11.75 5.25 14.05
C ILE A 13 12.66 5.78 15.15
N GLY A 14 12.75 7.12 15.22
CA GLY A 14 13.59 7.82 16.20
C GLY A 14 12.89 7.99 17.55
N GLU A 15 13.61 7.72 18.62
CA GLU A 15 13.19 8.04 20.00
C GLU A 15 14.36 8.66 20.77
N LYS A 16 14.08 9.46 21.80
CA LYS A 16 15.09 9.97 22.71
C LYS A 16 15.25 9.03 23.90
N ILE A 17 16.43 8.45 24.07
CA ILE A 17 16.80 7.64 25.24
C ILE A 17 18.00 8.32 25.90
N ASP A 18 17.85 8.73 27.15
CA ASP A 18 18.89 9.42 27.95
C ASP A 18 19.51 10.63 27.22
N GLY A 19 18.68 11.38 26.49
CA GLY A 19 19.10 12.57 25.74
C GLY A 19 19.75 12.29 24.38
N VAL A 20 19.97 11.03 24.03
CA VAL A 20 20.51 10.59 22.74
C VAL A 20 19.38 10.20 21.81
N THR A 21 19.42 10.67 20.55
CA THR A 21 18.49 10.19 19.52
C THR A 21 18.90 8.79 19.07
N THR A 22 18.04 7.83 19.29
CA THR A 22 18.22 6.43 18.91
C THR A 22 17.19 6.05 17.87
N PHE A 23 17.58 5.30 16.84
CA PHE A 23 16.67 4.81 15.82
C PHE A 23 16.48 3.30 15.96
N LYS A 24 15.21 2.87 15.97
CA LYS A 24 14.82 1.47 15.83
C LYS A 24 14.44 1.21 14.38
N ALA A 25 15.04 0.19 13.77
CA ALA A 25 14.77 -0.19 12.39
C ALA A 25 13.64 -1.20 12.34
N PHE A 26 12.66 -0.95 11.48
CA PHE A 26 11.55 -1.84 11.15
C PHE A 26 11.54 -2.09 9.65
N CYS A 27 11.09 -3.28 9.24
CA CYS A 27 10.78 -3.55 7.84
C CYS A 27 9.43 -2.94 7.51
N GLY A 28 9.35 -2.20 6.41
CA GLY A 28 8.16 -1.51 5.95
C GLY A 28 8.08 -1.41 4.43
N GLY A 29 7.26 -0.50 3.95
CA GLY A 29 6.89 -0.31 2.54
C GLY A 29 5.42 -0.66 2.34
N ALA A 30 4.62 0.28 1.83
CA ALA A 30 3.17 0.12 1.74
C ALA A 30 2.74 -1.17 1.02
N PRO A 31 3.29 -1.54 -0.16
CA PRO A 31 2.92 -2.78 -0.83
C PRO A 31 3.38 -4.04 -0.06
N PHE A 32 4.49 -3.98 0.67
CA PHE A 32 4.91 -5.09 1.53
C PHE A 32 4.00 -5.21 2.76
N ASN A 33 3.66 -4.10 3.40
CA ASN A 33 2.71 -4.06 4.52
C ASN A 33 1.35 -4.63 4.12
N LEU A 34 0.84 -4.24 2.96
CA LEU A 34 -0.39 -4.79 2.40
C LEU A 34 -0.30 -6.30 2.22
N ALA A 35 0.80 -6.81 1.63
CA ALA A 35 1.01 -8.24 1.40
C ALA A 35 0.98 -9.03 2.71
N VAL A 36 1.69 -8.55 3.75
CA VAL A 36 1.72 -9.17 5.08
C VAL A 36 0.31 -9.22 5.69
N ASN A 37 -0.41 -8.10 5.66
CA ASN A 37 -1.76 -8.03 6.23
C ASN A 37 -2.78 -8.86 5.45
N ALA A 38 -2.66 -8.97 4.13
CA ALA A 38 -3.48 -9.87 3.32
C ALA A 38 -3.19 -11.35 3.66
N LYS A 39 -1.92 -11.73 3.84
CA LYS A 39 -1.52 -13.07 4.27
C LYS A 39 -2.07 -13.40 5.64
N GLN A 40 -1.93 -12.51 6.61
CA GLN A 40 -2.48 -12.68 7.97
C GLN A 40 -4.02 -12.74 7.98
N SER A 41 -4.66 -12.21 6.94
CA SER A 41 -6.12 -12.29 6.74
C SER A 41 -6.57 -13.53 5.96
N GLY A 42 -5.64 -14.46 5.68
CA GLY A 42 -5.92 -15.79 5.12
C GLY A 42 -5.85 -15.89 3.60
N ALA A 43 -5.39 -14.85 2.89
CA ALA A 43 -5.17 -14.94 1.46
C ALA A 43 -3.88 -15.70 1.10
N LYS A 44 -3.84 -16.26 -0.11
CA LYS A 44 -2.59 -16.69 -0.74
C LYS A 44 -1.91 -15.46 -1.35
N VAL A 45 -0.67 -15.17 -0.94
CA VAL A 45 -0.02 -13.90 -1.24
C VAL A 45 1.39 -14.08 -1.75
N GLY A 46 1.73 -13.35 -2.80
CA GLY A 46 3.10 -13.11 -3.25
C GLY A 46 3.50 -11.65 -3.08
N PHE A 47 4.79 -11.42 -2.90
CA PHE A 47 5.37 -10.08 -2.92
C PHE A 47 6.60 -10.07 -3.84
N VAL A 48 6.72 -9.00 -4.63
CA VAL A 48 7.90 -8.69 -5.45
C VAL A 48 8.39 -7.29 -5.10
N GLY A 49 9.68 -7.20 -4.76
CA GLY A 49 10.36 -5.94 -4.50
C GLY A 49 11.82 -5.99 -4.93
N ARG A 50 12.55 -4.88 -4.76
CA ARG A 50 13.99 -4.83 -5.01
C ARG A 50 14.68 -4.02 -3.92
N VAL A 51 15.81 -4.51 -3.45
CA VAL A 51 16.67 -3.89 -2.42
C VAL A 51 18.10 -3.77 -2.92
N GLY A 52 18.88 -2.89 -2.34
CA GLY A 52 20.31 -2.81 -2.61
C GLY A 52 21.08 -3.97 -2.00
N ASN A 53 22.26 -4.29 -2.57
CA ASN A 53 23.22 -5.21 -1.98
C ASN A 53 23.98 -4.55 -0.82
N ASP A 54 23.24 -4.05 0.16
CA ASP A 54 23.76 -3.30 1.31
C ASP A 54 23.32 -3.91 2.65
N VAL A 55 23.73 -3.30 3.76
CA VAL A 55 23.36 -3.75 5.12
C VAL A 55 21.86 -3.67 5.35
N ILE A 56 21.21 -2.61 4.85
CA ILE A 56 19.78 -2.39 5.00
C ILE A 56 18.99 -3.39 4.16
N GLY A 57 19.42 -3.64 2.91
CA GLY A 57 18.80 -4.64 2.05
C GLY A 57 18.81 -6.04 2.67
N ARG A 58 19.95 -6.44 3.26
CA ARG A 58 20.03 -7.71 4.01
C ARG A 58 19.11 -7.73 5.22
N PHE A 59 19.04 -6.62 5.96
CA PHE A 59 18.14 -6.51 7.12
C PHE A 59 16.67 -6.66 6.70
N VAL A 60 16.17 -5.85 5.75
CA VAL A 60 14.75 -5.91 5.37
C VAL A 60 14.39 -7.24 4.72
N THR A 61 15.31 -7.86 3.96
CA THR A 61 15.10 -9.20 3.39
C THR A 61 14.94 -10.27 4.48
N ALA A 62 15.81 -10.23 5.51
CA ALA A 62 15.73 -11.15 6.64
C ALA A 62 14.42 -10.98 7.44
N GLU A 63 13.98 -9.74 7.65
CA GLU A 63 12.70 -9.46 8.30
C GLU A 63 11.53 -9.91 7.42
N ALA A 64 11.57 -9.64 6.11
CA ALA A 64 10.51 -10.05 5.19
C ALA A 64 10.29 -11.56 5.15
N GLN A 65 11.34 -12.37 5.33
CA GLN A 65 11.22 -13.83 5.40
C GLN A 65 10.34 -14.29 6.55
N LYS A 66 10.29 -13.54 7.66
CA LYS A 66 9.44 -13.87 8.83
C LYS A 66 7.95 -13.72 8.54
N ALA A 67 7.57 -12.94 7.51
CA ALA A 67 6.18 -12.76 7.10
C ALA A 67 5.55 -14.05 6.55
N ASN A 68 6.36 -15.05 6.21
CA ASN A 68 5.94 -16.37 5.71
C ASN A 68 4.91 -16.27 4.57
N LEU A 69 5.17 -15.37 3.61
CA LEU A 69 4.36 -15.22 2.41
C LEU A 69 4.47 -16.50 1.55
N ASP A 70 3.45 -16.79 0.73
CA ASP A 70 3.48 -17.97 -0.16
C ASP A 70 4.55 -17.84 -1.24
N TYR A 71 4.84 -16.60 -1.65
CA TYR A 71 5.94 -16.26 -2.56
C TYR A 71 6.59 -14.96 -2.10
N LEU A 72 7.89 -14.98 -1.94
CA LEU A 72 8.68 -13.80 -1.59
C LEU A 72 9.84 -13.66 -2.58
N ASP A 73 9.74 -12.70 -3.48
CA ASP A 73 10.70 -12.46 -4.55
C ASP A 73 11.33 -11.09 -4.37
N ILE A 74 12.44 -11.04 -3.69
CA ILE A 74 13.22 -9.82 -3.48
C ILE A 74 14.44 -9.85 -4.40
N GLN A 75 14.41 -8.99 -5.42
CA GLN A 75 15.54 -8.76 -6.31
C GLN A 75 16.63 -7.98 -5.57
N THR A 76 17.88 -8.14 -6.00
CA THR A 76 19.02 -7.41 -5.43
C THR A 76 19.65 -6.50 -6.49
N ASP A 77 19.97 -5.28 -6.11
CA ASP A 77 20.64 -4.28 -6.94
C ASP A 77 22.07 -4.05 -6.42
N ASP A 78 23.07 -4.27 -7.26
CA ASP A 78 24.48 -4.10 -6.88
C ASP A 78 24.96 -2.64 -6.99
N GLU A 79 24.18 -1.78 -7.67
CA GLU A 79 24.55 -0.39 -7.95
C GLU A 79 23.83 0.61 -7.05
N ARG A 80 22.62 0.27 -6.58
CA ARG A 80 21.72 1.18 -5.86
C ARG A 80 21.51 0.74 -4.43
N ASN A 81 21.32 1.74 -3.57
CA ASN A 81 21.04 1.48 -2.15
C ASN A 81 19.58 1.15 -1.90
N THR A 82 19.34 0.49 -0.77
CA THR A 82 18.00 0.27 -0.21
C THR A 82 17.42 1.60 0.31
N THR A 83 16.15 1.84 0.06
CA THR A 83 15.41 2.99 0.60
C THR A 83 15.34 2.94 2.12
N ILE A 84 15.55 4.10 2.75
CA ILE A 84 15.36 4.32 4.19
C ILE A 84 14.36 5.45 4.39
N ALA A 85 13.36 5.23 5.22
CA ALA A 85 12.48 6.26 5.73
C ALA A 85 12.86 6.57 7.19
N PHE A 86 13.13 7.82 7.51
CA PHE A 86 13.31 8.28 8.88
C PHE A 86 11.99 8.84 9.38
N VAL A 87 11.55 8.35 10.53
CA VAL A 87 10.36 8.82 11.22
C VAL A 87 10.79 9.39 12.55
N THR A 88 10.72 10.71 12.73
CA THR A 88 10.98 11.35 14.00
C THR A 88 9.66 11.65 14.70
N LEU A 89 9.61 11.27 15.98
CA LEU A 89 8.49 11.58 16.86
C LEU A 89 8.85 12.87 17.60
N THR A 90 8.22 13.97 17.23
CA THR A 90 8.18 15.17 18.07
C THR A 90 6.91 15.14 18.92
N ASP A 91 6.88 15.87 20.04
CA ASP A 91 5.71 15.89 20.96
C ASP A 91 4.39 16.34 20.30
N VAL A 92 4.44 16.85 19.06
CA VAL A 92 3.30 17.46 18.36
C VAL A 92 3.02 16.82 17.00
N GLU A 93 4.04 16.40 16.24
CA GLU A 93 3.88 15.89 14.88
C GLU A 93 4.91 14.79 14.57
N ARG A 94 4.56 13.93 13.60
CA ARG A 94 5.49 13.00 12.96
C ARG A 94 6.09 13.68 11.74
N ASP A 95 7.39 13.67 11.68
CA ASP A 95 8.14 14.14 10.53
C ASP A 95 8.73 12.93 9.79
N PHE A 96 8.54 12.87 8.48
CA PHE A 96 9.05 11.81 7.62
C PHE A 96 10.14 12.41 6.73
N ALA A 97 11.27 11.74 6.66
CA ALA A 97 12.32 12.07 5.71
C ALA A 97 12.75 10.81 4.97
N PHE A 98 12.65 10.82 3.65
CA PHE A 98 13.05 9.69 2.82
C PHE A 98 14.46 9.88 2.29
N ASN A 99 15.35 8.94 2.58
CA ASN A 99 16.58 8.78 1.81
C ASN A 99 16.28 7.85 0.62
N ARG A 100 15.74 8.46 -0.46
CA ARG A 100 15.12 7.75 -1.58
C ARG A 100 15.38 8.49 -2.89
N HIS A 101 16.65 8.54 -3.29
CA HIS A 101 17.05 9.08 -4.60
C HIS A 101 17.79 7.99 -5.37
N ASP A 102 17.29 7.62 -6.55
CA ASP A 102 17.81 6.53 -7.39
C ASP A 102 18.06 5.23 -6.58
N THR A 103 17.10 4.85 -5.75
CA THR A 103 17.18 3.65 -4.93
C THR A 103 16.70 2.40 -5.67
N ALA A 104 17.03 1.22 -5.15
CA ALA A 104 16.79 -0.07 -5.79
C ALA A 104 15.31 -0.33 -6.10
N ASP A 105 14.40 0.11 -5.24
CA ASP A 105 12.96 -0.12 -5.36
C ASP A 105 12.30 0.56 -6.57
N PHE A 106 12.93 1.59 -7.17
CA PHE A 106 12.49 2.16 -8.44
C PHE A 106 12.85 1.29 -9.65
N ASN A 107 13.78 0.36 -9.47
CA ASN A 107 14.45 -0.39 -10.52
C ASN A 107 14.09 -1.89 -10.50
N ILE A 108 12.88 -2.23 -10.03
CA ILE A 108 12.38 -3.61 -10.12
C ILE A 108 12.40 -4.05 -11.59
N ASP A 109 13.01 -5.20 -11.86
CA ASP A 109 13.08 -5.75 -13.22
C ASP A 109 11.89 -6.67 -13.47
N LEU A 110 11.02 -6.27 -14.42
CA LEU A 110 9.82 -7.03 -14.77
C LEU A 110 10.17 -8.34 -15.49
N ASP A 111 11.28 -8.37 -16.22
CA ASP A 111 11.69 -9.54 -17.02
C ASP A 111 12.24 -10.66 -16.11
N GLU A 112 12.69 -10.32 -14.90
CA GLU A 112 13.07 -11.28 -13.86
C GLU A 112 11.85 -11.89 -13.13
N ILE A 113 10.64 -11.37 -13.33
CA ILE A 113 9.43 -11.86 -12.67
C ILE A 113 8.80 -12.99 -13.47
N ASP A 114 8.94 -14.21 -12.98
CA ASP A 114 8.21 -15.35 -13.54
C ASP A 114 6.75 -15.36 -13.08
N PHE A 115 5.88 -14.71 -13.86
CA PHE A 115 4.44 -14.70 -13.58
C PHE A 115 3.78 -16.07 -13.65
N GLY A 116 4.40 -17.05 -14.32
CA GLY A 116 3.88 -18.41 -14.45
C GLY A 116 3.83 -19.19 -13.13
N LYS A 117 4.65 -18.80 -12.16
CA LYS A 117 4.65 -19.42 -10.83
C LYS A 117 3.49 -18.97 -9.93
N TYR A 118 2.91 -17.81 -10.19
CA TYR A 118 1.79 -17.26 -9.40
C TYR A 118 0.45 -17.82 -9.90
N LYS A 119 0.27 -19.11 -9.70
CA LYS A 119 -0.97 -19.79 -10.08
C LYS A 119 -2.14 -19.21 -9.29
N ASP A 120 -3.30 -19.11 -9.94
CA ASP A 120 -4.53 -18.54 -9.37
C ASP A 120 -4.42 -17.04 -9.01
N LEU A 121 -3.55 -16.31 -9.70
CA LEU A 121 -3.46 -14.86 -9.55
C LEU A 121 -4.78 -14.19 -9.97
N ASN A 122 -5.39 -13.44 -9.06
CA ASN A 122 -6.65 -12.71 -9.29
C ASN A 122 -6.49 -11.20 -9.15
N ILE A 123 -5.57 -10.78 -8.25
CA ILE A 123 -5.33 -9.37 -7.95
C ILE A 123 -3.84 -9.11 -8.01
N LEU A 124 -3.45 -8.09 -8.77
CA LEU A 124 -2.11 -7.53 -8.78
C LEU A 124 -2.18 -6.16 -8.13
N HIS A 125 -1.54 -5.99 -6.97
CA HIS A 125 -1.43 -4.72 -6.27
C HIS A 125 -0.14 -4.02 -6.64
N LEU A 126 -0.22 -2.73 -6.97
CA LEU A 126 0.92 -1.89 -7.33
C LEU A 126 1.12 -0.79 -6.27
N GLY A 127 2.36 -0.68 -5.76
CA GLY A 127 2.75 0.40 -4.86
C GLY A 127 2.81 1.76 -5.58
N SER A 128 2.41 2.82 -4.89
CA SER A 128 2.35 4.17 -5.45
C SER A 128 3.62 5.00 -5.27
N LEU A 129 4.45 4.70 -4.26
CA LEU A 129 5.64 5.49 -3.97
C LEU A 129 6.63 5.53 -5.16
N MET A 130 6.72 4.45 -5.93
CA MET A 130 7.58 4.40 -7.10
C MET A 130 7.22 5.44 -8.18
N LEU A 131 6.01 5.98 -8.16
CA LEU A 131 5.55 6.96 -9.14
C LEU A 131 6.21 8.34 -8.96
N SER A 132 6.91 8.59 -7.86
CA SER A 132 7.68 9.82 -7.64
C SER A 132 8.82 10.01 -8.66
N GLU A 133 9.33 8.91 -9.24
CA GLU A 133 10.38 8.97 -10.26
C GLU A 133 9.98 8.39 -11.62
N GLU A 134 10.64 8.85 -12.68
CA GLU A 134 10.30 8.46 -14.05
C GLU A 134 10.52 6.95 -14.29
N THR A 135 11.58 6.39 -13.72
CA THR A 135 11.88 4.95 -13.83
C THR A 135 10.75 4.12 -13.23
N GLY A 136 10.32 4.47 -12.01
CA GLY A 136 9.19 3.80 -11.35
C GLY A 136 7.88 3.97 -12.13
N ARG A 137 7.60 5.17 -12.68
CA ARG A 137 6.42 5.37 -13.55
C ARG A 137 6.43 4.51 -14.80
N LYS A 138 7.61 4.33 -15.44
CA LYS A 138 7.76 3.43 -16.60
C LYS A 138 7.50 1.98 -16.21
N PHE A 139 8.07 1.54 -15.09
CA PHE A 139 7.85 0.20 -14.57
C PHE A 139 6.37 -0.03 -14.24
N ALA A 140 5.75 0.87 -13.49
CA ALA A 140 4.35 0.76 -13.08
C ALA A 140 3.40 0.64 -14.29
N LYS A 141 3.65 1.38 -15.38
CA LYS A 141 2.89 1.25 -16.65
C LYS A 141 3.03 -0.15 -17.28
N LYS A 142 4.24 -0.74 -17.24
CA LYS A 142 4.44 -2.13 -17.70
C LYS A 142 3.68 -3.13 -16.84
N VAL A 143 3.67 -2.92 -15.52
CA VAL A 143 2.92 -3.77 -14.56
C VAL A 143 1.41 -3.66 -14.82
N ALA A 144 0.87 -2.46 -14.97
CA ALA A 144 -0.54 -2.26 -15.29
C ALA A 144 -0.94 -2.93 -16.62
N LYS A 145 -0.07 -2.83 -17.65
CA LYS A 145 -0.27 -3.57 -18.91
C LYS A 145 -0.25 -5.08 -18.67
N LYS A 146 0.69 -5.58 -17.85
CA LYS A 146 0.81 -7.00 -17.55
C LYS A 146 -0.42 -7.53 -16.82
N ALA A 147 -1.00 -6.77 -15.87
CA ALA A 147 -2.26 -7.14 -15.21
C ALA A 147 -3.39 -7.33 -16.23
N LYS A 148 -3.51 -6.39 -17.18
CA LYS A 148 -4.49 -6.47 -18.27
C LYS A 148 -4.25 -7.69 -19.17
N ASP A 149 -3.00 -7.94 -19.56
CA ASP A 149 -2.63 -9.07 -20.44
C ASP A 149 -2.91 -10.42 -19.76
N LEU A 150 -2.78 -10.50 -18.44
CA LEU A 150 -3.11 -11.67 -17.63
C LEU A 150 -4.60 -11.81 -17.29
N GLY A 151 -5.41 -10.78 -17.53
CA GLY A 151 -6.83 -10.75 -17.18
C GLY A 151 -7.08 -10.71 -15.66
N VAL A 152 -6.13 -10.17 -14.89
CA VAL A 152 -6.24 -10.02 -13.43
C VAL A 152 -6.58 -8.57 -13.05
N LYS A 153 -7.23 -8.37 -11.89
CA LYS A 153 -7.58 -7.04 -11.41
C LYS A 153 -6.35 -6.27 -10.95
N LEU A 154 -6.20 -5.04 -11.41
CA LEU A 154 -5.19 -4.10 -10.92
C LEU A 154 -5.73 -3.37 -9.68
N SER A 155 -5.02 -3.49 -8.56
CA SER A 155 -5.31 -2.78 -7.32
C SER A 155 -4.27 -1.68 -7.08
N PHE A 156 -4.73 -0.51 -6.66
CA PHE A 156 -3.90 0.68 -6.47
C PHE A 156 -4.34 1.44 -5.20
N ASP A 157 -3.38 1.86 -4.39
CA ASP A 157 -3.58 2.75 -3.24
C ASP A 157 -3.00 4.13 -3.56
N MET A 158 -3.77 5.19 -3.38
CA MET A 158 -3.29 6.56 -3.59
C MET A 158 -2.09 6.85 -2.69
N ASN A 159 -2.23 6.60 -1.41
CA ASN A 159 -1.16 6.64 -0.40
C ASN A 159 -0.18 7.80 -0.59
N PHE A 160 -0.73 9.01 -0.74
CA PHE A 160 0.03 10.20 -1.07
C PHE A 160 1.02 10.58 0.03
N ARG A 161 2.26 10.90 -0.38
CA ARG A 161 3.33 11.38 0.50
C ARG A 161 3.87 12.70 0.00
N LYS A 162 3.65 13.78 0.77
CA LYS A 162 4.07 15.16 0.40
C LYS A 162 5.57 15.27 0.18
N ASP A 163 6.36 14.53 0.96
CA ASP A 163 7.81 14.70 1.05
C ASP A 163 8.59 14.15 -0.14
N ILE A 164 7.93 13.37 -1.01
CA ILE A 164 8.58 12.77 -2.19
C ILE A 164 8.17 13.40 -3.52
N TYR A 165 7.25 14.36 -3.48
CA TYR A 165 6.82 15.12 -4.67
C TYR A 165 7.11 16.60 -4.49
N ARG A 166 7.38 17.31 -5.58
CA ARG A 166 7.56 18.76 -5.54
C ARG A 166 6.31 19.48 -5.04
N ASP A 167 5.16 19.06 -5.52
CA ASP A 167 3.85 19.55 -5.15
C ASP A 167 2.76 18.51 -5.45
N PHE A 168 1.53 18.79 -5.01
CA PHE A 168 0.42 17.86 -5.20
C PHE A 168 0.04 17.70 -6.69
N GLU A 169 0.21 18.71 -7.51
CA GLU A 169 -0.09 18.65 -8.95
C GLU A 169 0.87 17.70 -9.68
N ASP A 170 2.15 17.65 -9.28
CA ASP A 170 3.10 16.66 -9.79
C ASP A 170 2.68 15.25 -9.41
N ALA A 171 2.27 15.02 -8.16
CA ALA A 171 1.75 13.75 -7.71
C ALA A 171 0.48 13.34 -8.48
N LYS A 172 -0.46 14.27 -8.62
CA LYS A 172 -1.71 14.05 -9.38
C LYS A 172 -1.45 13.60 -10.81
N LYS A 173 -0.52 14.25 -11.52
CA LYS A 173 -0.12 13.86 -12.87
C LYS A 173 0.53 12.48 -12.92
N ALA A 174 1.35 12.14 -11.91
CA ALA A 174 1.97 10.83 -11.83
C ALA A 174 0.95 9.72 -11.57
N TYR A 175 -0.05 9.97 -10.76
CA TYR A 175 -1.08 9.00 -10.35
C TYR A 175 -2.21 8.85 -11.37
N ALA A 176 -2.55 9.89 -12.12
CA ALA A 176 -3.70 9.91 -13.03
C ALA A 176 -3.79 8.66 -13.93
N PRO A 177 -2.71 8.17 -14.60
CA PRO A 177 -2.80 6.99 -15.44
C PRO A 177 -3.23 5.72 -14.68
N PHE A 178 -2.92 5.63 -13.39
CA PHE A 178 -3.26 4.48 -12.54
C PHE A 178 -4.65 4.63 -11.93
N VAL A 179 -5.02 5.85 -11.54
CA VAL A 179 -6.40 6.18 -11.15
C VAL A 179 -7.36 5.89 -12.31
N GLU A 180 -6.96 6.11 -13.55
CA GLU A 180 -7.77 5.82 -14.72
C GLU A 180 -7.92 4.32 -15.02
N CYS A 181 -6.87 3.51 -14.80
CA CYS A 181 -6.84 2.11 -15.25
C CYS A 181 -7.02 1.08 -14.12
N ALA A 182 -6.93 1.44 -12.85
CA ALA A 182 -7.10 0.49 -11.76
C ALA A 182 -8.55 -0.01 -11.65
N ASP A 183 -8.70 -1.32 -11.40
CA ASP A 183 -9.99 -1.97 -11.16
C ASP A 183 -10.45 -1.81 -9.70
N ILE A 184 -9.48 -1.71 -8.78
CA ILE A 184 -9.72 -1.50 -7.36
C ILE A 184 -8.81 -0.35 -6.92
N ILE A 185 -9.41 0.72 -6.42
CA ILE A 185 -8.66 1.90 -6.00
C ILE A 185 -9.05 2.32 -4.59
N LYS A 186 -8.04 2.68 -3.79
CA LYS A 186 -8.26 3.19 -2.44
C LYS A 186 -7.74 4.62 -2.32
N PHE A 187 -8.51 5.43 -1.59
CA PHE A 187 -8.16 6.76 -1.10
C PHE A 187 -8.42 6.83 0.40
N SER A 188 -7.78 7.75 1.09
CA SER A 188 -8.35 8.35 2.29
C SER A 188 -9.37 9.42 1.87
N GLU A 189 -10.22 9.87 2.80
CA GLU A 189 -11.20 10.94 2.55
C GLU A 189 -10.51 12.22 2.08
N ASP A 190 -9.42 12.60 2.75
CA ASP A 190 -8.62 13.79 2.38
C ASP A 190 -7.99 13.63 0.99
N GLU A 191 -7.41 12.47 0.69
CA GLU A 191 -6.81 12.20 -0.63
C GLU A 191 -7.85 12.27 -1.76
N LEU A 192 -9.06 11.76 -1.51
CA LEU A 192 -10.15 11.82 -2.49
C LEU A 192 -10.57 13.27 -2.75
N ALA A 193 -10.75 14.06 -1.69
CA ALA A 193 -11.10 15.47 -1.78
C ALA A 193 -10.00 16.28 -2.50
N ASP A 194 -8.76 16.08 -2.15
CA ASP A 194 -7.61 16.75 -2.76
C ASP A 194 -7.47 16.36 -4.25
N TYR A 195 -7.60 15.06 -4.57
CA TYR A 195 -7.44 14.58 -5.94
C TYR A 195 -8.52 15.12 -6.87
N THR A 196 -9.79 15.12 -6.43
CA THR A 196 -10.94 15.53 -7.23
C THR A 196 -11.21 17.04 -7.16
N GLY A 197 -10.77 17.71 -6.11
CA GLY A 197 -11.16 19.08 -5.78
C GLY A 197 -12.60 19.21 -5.26
N ILE A 198 -13.25 18.09 -4.89
CA ILE A 198 -14.65 18.03 -4.47
C ILE A 198 -14.71 17.56 -3.02
N GLN A 199 -15.24 18.41 -2.12
CA GLN A 199 -15.33 18.12 -0.68
C GLN A 199 -16.42 17.12 -0.32
N ASP A 200 -17.51 17.05 -1.10
CA ASP A 200 -18.56 16.07 -0.91
C ASP A 200 -18.08 14.69 -1.39
N MET A 201 -17.91 13.77 -0.46
CA MET A 201 -17.34 12.44 -0.73
C MET A 201 -18.13 11.66 -1.79
N ASP A 202 -19.46 11.75 -1.78
CA ASP A 202 -20.30 11.04 -2.76
C ASP A 202 -20.11 11.59 -4.16
N LYS A 203 -20.09 12.91 -4.31
CA LYS A 203 -19.84 13.57 -5.60
C LYS A 203 -18.41 13.35 -6.08
N ALA A 204 -17.45 13.35 -5.16
CA ALA A 204 -16.05 13.04 -5.47
C ALA A 204 -15.92 11.60 -5.99
N ALA A 205 -16.55 10.63 -5.31
CA ALA A 205 -16.55 9.24 -5.75
C ALA A 205 -17.27 9.06 -7.09
N GLU A 206 -18.41 9.76 -7.31
CA GLU A 206 -19.13 9.74 -8.59
C GLU A 206 -18.29 10.31 -9.73
N SER A 207 -17.50 11.35 -9.49
CA SER A 207 -16.61 11.94 -10.50
C SER A 207 -15.52 10.98 -11.00
N LEU A 208 -15.18 9.96 -10.19
CA LEU A 208 -14.22 8.91 -10.54
C LEU A 208 -14.88 7.61 -10.96
N TYR A 209 -16.21 7.62 -11.20
CA TYR A 209 -16.93 6.40 -11.58
C TYR A 209 -16.41 5.82 -12.89
N VAL A 210 -16.08 4.55 -12.85
CA VAL A 210 -15.85 3.71 -14.03
C VAL A 210 -16.60 2.40 -13.80
N LYS A 211 -17.26 1.90 -14.84
CA LYS A 211 -17.97 0.62 -14.75
C LYS A 211 -17.02 -0.50 -14.32
N ASP A 212 -17.50 -1.36 -13.40
CA ASP A 212 -16.77 -2.50 -12.83
C ASP A 212 -15.52 -2.13 -11.99
N ARG A 213 -15.33 -0.84 -11.69
CA ARG A 213 -14.32 -0.35 -10.74
C ARG A 213 -14.90 -0.33 -9.33
N LEU A 214 -14.10 -0.82 -8.38
CA LEU A 214 -14.33 -0.66 -6.96
C LEU A 214 -13.52 0.53 -6.43
N LEU A 215 -14.21 1.55 -5.93
CA LEU A 215 -13.60 2.67 -5.22
C LEU A 215 -13.79 2.47 -3.72
N LEU A 216 -12.70 2.57 -2.95
CA LEU A 216 -12.67 2.50 -1.49
C LEU A 216 -12.24 3.86 -0.92
N VAL A 217 -12.87 4.26 0.17
CA VAL A 217 -12.51 5.48 0.91
C VAL A 217 -12.38 5.14 2.39
N THR A 218 -11.19 5.32 2.96
CA THR A 218 -10.99 5.18 4.41
C THR A 218 -11.31 6.48 5.12
N LEU A 219 -12.09 6.40 6.22
CA LEU A 219 -12.61 7.52 7.01
C LEU A 219 -11.94 7.58 8.40
N GLY A 220 -10.72 7.07 8.51
CA GLY A 220 -10.00 6.99 9.77
C GLY A 220 -10.77 6.20 10.84
N LYS A 221 -10.99 6.83 11.98
CA LYS A 221 -11.74 6.25 13.12
C LYS A 221 -13.21 5.96 12.82
N ASP A 222 -13.78 6.61 11.80
CA ASP A 222 -15.19 6.50 11.45
C ASP A 222 -15.47 5.29 10.53
N GLY A 223 -14.41 4.63 10.00
CA GLY A 223 -14.52 3.40 9.23
C GLY A 223 -14.15 3.55 7.78
N SER A 224 -14.99 3.07 6.87
CA SER A 224 -14.75 3.12 5.43
C SER A 224 -16.02 3.18 4.62
N ALA A 225 -15.93 3.74 3.42
CA ALA A 225 -16.97 3.72 2.39
C ALA A 225 -16.48 2.97 1.15
N TYR A 226 -17.42 2.44 0.37
CA TYR A 226 -17.12 1.85 -0.93
C TYR A 226 -18.21 2.15 -1.96
N TYR A 227 -17.81 2.16 -3.24
CA TYR A 227 -18.65 2.45 -4.39
C TYR A 227 -18.34 1.44 -5.50
N TYR A 228 -19.37 0.74 -5.99
CA TYR A 228 -19.22 -0.25 -7.07
C TYR A 228 -20.53 -0.40 -7.85
N ASN A 229 -20.56 -0.04 -9.14
CA ASN A 229 -21.72 -0.23 -10.04
C ASN A 229 -23.07 0.16 -9.42
N GLY A 230 -23.13 1.32 -8.78
CA GLY A 230 -24.34 1.82 -8.11
C GLY A 230 -24.58 1.24 -6.70
N ILE A 231 -23.77 0.26 -6.26
CA ILE A 231 -23.76 -0.20 -4.87
C ILE A 231 -22.89 0.77 -4.07
N LYS A 232 -23.44 1.27 -2.96
CA LYS A 232 -22.72 2.07 -1.97
C LYS A 232 -22.87 1.43 -0.59
N GLY A 233 -21.79 1.44 0.18
CA GLY A 233 -21.83 1.09 1.60
C GLY A 233 -20.92 1.99 2.41
N VAL A 234 -21.35 2.28 3.64
CA VAL A 234 -20.53 2.91 4.67
C VAL A 234 -20.51 1.95 5.85
N VAL A 235 -19.32 1.51 6.23
CA VAL A 235 -19.14 0.50 7.28
C VAL A 235 -18.33 1.14 8.41
N PRO A 236 -18.89 1.22 9.63
CA PRO A 236 -18.21 1.86 10.75
C PRO A 236 -16.97 1.07 11.18
N SER A 237 -16.01 1.77 11.76
CA SER A 237 -14.87 1.14 12.42
C SER A 237 -15.28 0.52 13.76
N ILE A 238 -14.37 -0.29 14.34
CA ILE A 238 -14.56 -0.84 15.67
C ILE A 238 -14.14 0.19 16.73
N SER A 239 -14.83 0.17 17.86
CA SER A 239 -14.50 0.99 19.04
C SER A 239 -13.58 0.23 19.99
N GLY A 240 -12.89 0.97 20.87
CA GLY A 240 -12.12 0.39 21.99
C GLY A 240 -10.66 0.09 21.67
N CYS A 241 -10.17 0.31 20.46
CA CYS A 241 -8.74 0.21 20.15
C CYS A 241 -7.96 1.37 20.77
N LYS A 242 -6.84 1.07 21.41
CA LYS A 242 -5.92 2.08 21.95
C LYS A 242 -4.90 2.45 20.87
N CYS A 243 -5.13 3.57 20.21
CA CYS A 243 -4.22 4.05 19.18
C CYS A 243 -2.86 4.43 19.79
N VAL A 244 -1.81 3.77 19.33
CA VAL A 244 -0.40 4.01 19.66
C VAL A 244 0.30 4.63 18.44
N ASP A 245 0.08 4.02 17.27
CA ASP A 245 0.72 4.39 16.01
C ASP A 245 -0.23 4.16 14.83
N THR A 246 -0.47 5.17 13.99
CA THR A 246 -1.35 5.04 12.80
C THR A 246 -0.61 4.55 11.56
N THR A 247 0.70 4.35 11.63
CA THR A 247 1.51 3.89 10.50
C THR A 247 1.02 2.52 10.01
N GLY A 248 0.81 2.39 8.70
CA GLY A 248 0.38 1.13 8.10
C GLY A 248 -1.09 0.75 8.31
N ALA A 249 -1.90 1.56 9.04
CA ALA A 249 -3.32 1.26 9.23
C ALA A 249 -4.09 1.17 7.91
N GLY A 250 -3.79 2.05 6.95
CA GLY A 250 -4.34 2.01 5.59
C GLY A 250 -3.94 0.75 4.82
N ASP A 251 -2.66 0.35 4.93
CA ASP A 251 -2.14 -0.86 4.29
C ASP A 251 -2.80 -2.12 4.90
N ALA A 252 -2.97 -2.12 6.23
CA ALA A 252 -3.63 -3.20 6.95
C ALA A 252 -5.11 -3.33 6.58
N PHE A 253 -5.83 -2.21 6.52
CA PHE A 253 -7.20 -2.16 6.00
C PHE A 253 -7.27 -2.75 4.60
N PHE A 254 -6.44 -2.25 3.69
CA PHE A 254 -6.53 -2.63 2.29
C PHE A 254 -6.12 -4.08 2.05
N GLY A 255 -5.06 -4.57 2.73
CA GLY A 255 -4.66 -5.97 2.66
C GLY A 255 -5.77 -6.93 3.12
N ALA A 256 -6.41 -6.65 4.26
CA ALA A 256 -7.52 -7.47 4.77
C ALA A 256 -8.78 -7.35 3.89
N PHE A 257 -9.06 -6.18 3.33
CA PHE A 257 -10.15 -5.98 2.39
C PHE A 257 -9.95 -6.82 1.12
N LEU A 258 -8.78 -6.72 0.47
CA LEU A 258 -8.45 -7.49 -0.73
C LEU A 258 -8.50 -8.99 -0.47
N ALA A 259 -8.00 -9.46 0.67
CA ALA A 259 -8.09 -10.86 1.08
C ALA A 259 -9.54 -11.33 1.21
N ALA A 260 -10.44 -10.46 1.64
CA ALA A 260 -11.85 -10.80 1.83
C ALA A 260 -12.66 -10.86 0.54
N ILE A 261 -12.26 -10.10 -0.50
CA ILE A 261 -12.95 -10.07 -1.80
C ILE A 261 -12.31 -10.97 -2.86
N GLU A 262 -11.08 -11.44 -2.64
CA GLU A 262 -10.33 -12.25 -3.58
C GLU A 262 -11.15 -13.48 -4.00
N GLY A 263 -11.39 -13.63 -5.31
CA GLY A 263 -12.17 -14.73 -5.88
C GLY A 263 -13.68 -14.68 -5.61
N LYS A 264 -14.20 -13.59 -5.06
CA LYS A 264 -15.64 -13.44 -4.77
C LYS A 264 -16.32 -12.45 -5.72
N GLU A 265 -17.65 -12.60 -5.84
CA GLU A 265 -18.49 -11.62 -6.51
C GLU A 265 -18.59 -10.32 -5.69
N MET A 266 -18.65 -9.19 -6.36
CA MET A 266 -18.76 -7.85 -5.74
C MET A 266 -20.23 -7.54 -5.37
N THR A 267 -20.83 -8.39 -4.54
CA THR A 267 -22.15 -8.14 -3.97
C THR A 267 -22.06 -7.20 -2.77
N LYS A 268 -23.18 -6.53 -2.44
CA LYS A 268 -23.22 -5.67 -1.25
C LYS A 268 -22.78 -6.41 0.02
N GLU A 269 -23.26 -7.63 0.22
CA GLU A 269 -22.90 -8.46 1.38
C GLU A 269 -21.41 -8.74 1.46
N ASN A 270 -20.79 -9.14 0.33
CA ASN A 270 -19.35 -9.41 0.28
C ASN A 270 -18.52 -8.14 0.50
N LEU A 271 -18.96 -7.01 -0.04
CA LEU A 271 -18.29 -5.72 0.13
C LEU A 271 -18.42 -5.19 1.57
N ASP A 272 -19.61 -5.28 2.19
CA ASP A 272 -19.81 -4.93 3.60
C ASP A 272 -18.93 -5.78 4.53
N ASN A 273 -18.87 -7.10 4.30
CA ASN A 273 -18.01 -8.00 5.05
C ASN A 273 -16.51 -7.69 4.86
N ALA A 274 -16.11 -7.37 3.64
CA ALA A 274 -14.71 -7.00 3.34
C ALA A 274 -14.33 -5.68 4.02
N ALA A 275 -15.19 -4.68 3.96
CA ALA A 275 -14.98 -3.39 4.62
C ALA A 275 -14.89 -3.55 6.15
N MET A 276 -15.76 -4.38 6.75
CA MET A 276 -15.70 -4.70 8.18
C MET A 276 -14.37 -5.36 8.55
N LYS A 277 -13.89 -6.35 7.78
CA LYS A 277 -12.61 -7.01 8.02
C LYS A 277 -11.44 -6.04 7.87
N GLY A 278 -11.49 -5.18 6.85
CA GLY A 278 -10.54 -4.10 6.65
C GLY A 278 -10.49 -3.15 7.84
N ASN A 279 -11.65 -2.65 8.29
CA ASN A 279 -11.77 -1.75 9.44
C ASN A 279 -11.21 -2.37 10.72
N ILE A 280 -11.52 -3.63 10.99
CA ILE A 280 -10.99 -4.37 12.16
C ILE A 280 -9.47 -4.46 12.08
N LYS A 281 -8.92 -4.83 10.92
CA LYS A 281 -7.47 -5.02 10.74
C LYS A 281 -6.73 -3.69 10.82
N GLY A 282 -7.24 -2.64 10.17
CA GLY A 282 -6.69 -1.29 10.22
C GLY A 282 -6.70 -0.71 11.63
N ALA A 283 -7.81 -0.84 12.37
CA ALA A 283 -7.90 -0.39 13.75
C ALA A 283 -6.90 -1.13 14.66
N LYS A 284 -6.81 -2.46 14.56
CA LYS A 284 -5.83 -3.25 15.33
C LYS A 284 -4.38 -2.92 15.00
N ALA A 285 -4.07 -2.58 13.75
CA ALA A 285 -2.72 -2.17 13.36
C ALA A 285 -2.28 -0.90 14.10
N THR A 286 -3.21 -0.04 14.55
CA THR A 286 -2.86 1.17 15.30
C THR A 286 -2.45 0.92 16.75
N GLU A 287 -2.61 -0.29 17.29
CA GLU A 287 -2.30 -0.61 18.69
C GLU A 287 -0.81 -0.87 18.95
N PHE A 288 0.02 -0.85 17.90
CA PHE A 288 1.44 -1.18 17.97
C PHE A 288 2.29 -0.14 17.26
N TYR A 289 3.58 -0.09 17.58
CA TYR A 289 4.56 0.68 16.82
C TYR A 289 4.96 -0.04 15.54
N GLY A 290 5.11 0.71 14.44
CA GLY A 290 5.47 0.18 13.13
C GLY A 290 4.25 -0.30 12.33
N ALA A 291 4.46 -0.46 11.01
CA ALA A 291 3.38 -0.71 10.07
C ALA A 291 2.87 -2.17 10.05
N ILE A 292 3.70 -3.11 10.47
CA ILE A 292 3.40 -4.55 10.48
C ILE A 292 3.99 -5.25 11.71
N GLN A 293 3.37 -6.34 12.10
CA GLN A 293 3.92 -7.30 13.06
C GLN A 293 4.24 -8.60 12.30
N LEU A 294 5.51 -8.99 12.37
CA LEU A 294 6.06 -10.19 11.71
C LEU A 294 6.14 -11.38 12.67
#